data_171d7555e7280cf25f4e9d567ddeb70f
#
_entry.id   171d7555e7280cf25f4e9d567ddeb70f
#
_cell.length_a   1.000
_cell.length_b   1.000
_cell.length_c   1.000
_cell.angle_alpha   90.00
_cell.angle_beta   90.00
_cell.angle_gamma   90.00
#
_symmetry.space_group_name_H-M   'P 1'
#
loop_
_entity.id
_entity.type
_entity.pdbx_description
1 polymer ?
#
loop_
_entity_poly.entity_id
_entity_poly.type
_entity_poly.pdbx_seq_one_letter_code
_entity_poly.pdbx_strand_id
1 'polypeptide(L)'
;MSTAIHRRVSDARAGRDPTVLGRCASGWAVFGHQQFVPGYLLLLPDPVVPDLNALTPENRSQFLLDMSRLGDALMRVSSPIRINYAIFGNVEPALHAHVIPRYRTEPEAMQTQHPWAYDWSGAPPFDAAASAPLASSLRAELAKLGLLRTP
;
A
#
# COMPACT_ATOMS: atom_id res chain seq x y z
N MET A 1 -5.80 6.83 -21.20
CA MET A 1 -4.81 7.79 -20.69
C MET A 1 -3.95 7.09 -19.64
N SER A 2 -2.64 7.23 -19.72
CA SER A 2 -1.74 6.58 -18.75
C SER A 2 -1.62 7.43 -17.48
N THR A 3 -2.02 6.89 -16.34
CA THR A 3 -1.94 7.54 -15.03
C THR A 3 -0.62 7.20 -14.32
N ALA A 4 -0.36 7.82 -13.16
CA ALA A 4 0.79 7.45 -12.33
C ALA A 4 0.70 5.99 -11.88
N ILE A 5 -0.50 5.46 -11.62
CA ILE A 5 -0.72 4.05 -11.26
C ILE A 5 -0.34 3.12 -12.42
N HIS A 6 -0.70 3.44 -13.67
CA HIS A 6 -0.28 2.66 -14.83
C HIS A 6 1.25 2.58 -14.94
N ARG A 7 1.95 3.71 -14.74
CA ARG A 7 3.41 3.75 -14.77
C ARG A 7 4.01 2.88 -13.66
N ARG A 8 3.51 3.01 -12.42
CA ARG A 8 3.99 2.21 -11.28
C ARG A 8 3.79 0.71 -11.50
N VAL A 9 2.62 0.30 -12.00
CA VAL A 9 2.36 -1.12 -12.30
C VAL A 9 3.29 -1.62 -13.42
N SER A 10 3.52 -0.80 -14.46
CA SER A 10 4.49 -1.12 -15.51
C SER A 10 5.91 -1.29 -14.95
N ASP A 11 6.34 -0.41 -14.07
CA ASP A 11 7.66 -0.48 -13.45
C ASP A 11 7.79 -1.65 -12.47
N ALA A 12 6.72 -1.97 -11.73
CA ALA A 12 6.67 -3.15 -10.87
C ALA A 12 6.83 -4.44 -11.68
N ARG A 13 6.09 -4.57 -12.80
CA ARG A 13 6.22 -5.71 -13.73
C ARG A 13 7.63 -5.86 -14.29
N ALA A 14 8.30 -4.75 -14.54
CA ALA A 14 9.66 -4.71 -15.09
C ALA A 14 10.77 -4.78 -14.03
N GLY A 15 10.42 -4.89 -12.74
CA GLY A 15 11.39 -4.92 -11.64
C GLY A 15 12.14 -3.60 -11.43
N ARG A 16 11.58 -2.46 -11.86
CA ARG A 16 12.23 -1.14 -11.76
C ARG A 16 11.72 -0.29 -10.60
N ASP A 17 10.61 -0.65 -9.97
CA ASP A 17 10.05 0.10 -8.83
C ASP A 17 10.66 -0.43 -7.52
N PRO A 18 11.54 0.36 -6.84
CA PRO A 18 12.20 -0.08 -5.61
C PRO A 18 11.23 -0.17 -4.41
N THR A 19 10.04 0.38 -4.54
CA THR A 19 9.02 0.36 -3.48
C THR A 19 8.26 -0.96 -3.40
N VAL A 20 8.43 -1.87 -4.36
CA VAL A 20 7.67 -3.12 -4.45
C VAL A 20 8.02 -4.07 -3.30
N LEU A 21 6.99 -4.47 -2.55
CA LEU A 21 7.05 -5.59 -1.60
C LEU A 21 6.89 -6.93 -2.30
N GLY A 22 5.92 -7.04 -3.20
CA GLY A 22 5.70 -8.24 -3.97
C GLY A 22 4.40 -8.24 -4.75
N ARG A 23 4.20 -9.32 -5.52
CA ARG A 23 3.01 -9.57 -6.33
C ARG A 23 1.96 -10.32 -5.51
N CYS A 24 0.75 -9.73 -5.42
CA CYS A 24 -0.43 -10.35 -4.84
C CYS A 24 -1.35 -10.93 -5.93
N ALA A 25 -2.40 -11.64 -5.53
CA ALA A 25 -3.40 -12.16 -6.47
C ALA A 25 -4.06 -11.05 -7.28
N SER A 26 -4.40 -9.93 -6.66
CA SER A 26 -5.09 -8.80 -7.30
C SER A 26 -4.18 -7.72 -7.88
N GLY A 27 -2.88 -7.73 -7.57
CA GLY A 27 -1.99 -6.65 -8.01
C GLY A 27 -0.65 -6.62 -7.29
N TRP A 28 -0.15 -5.43 -6.99
CA TRP A 28 1.17 -5.20 -6.41
C TRP A 28 1.06 -4.50 -5.06
N ALA A 29 1.70 -5.07 -4.05
CA ALA A 29 1.91 -4.43 -2.76
C ALA A 29 3.18 -3.57 -2.86
N VAL A 30 3.05 -2.28 -2.57
CA VAL A 30 4.16 -1.32 -2.68
C VAL A 30 4.16 -0.35 -1.49
N PHE A 31 5.32 0.21 -1.15
CA PHE A 31 5.36 1.37 -0.26
C PHE A 31 4.84 2.63 -0.97
N GLY A 32 4.21 3.52 -0.21
CA GLY A 32 3.94 4.88 -0.67
C GLY A 32 5.23 5.66 -0.90
N HIS A 33 5.27 6.52 -1.92
CA HIS A 33 6.45 7.32 -2.22
C HIS A 33 6.79 8.34 -1.11
N GLN A 34 5.79 8.89 -0.44
CA GLN A 34 5.95 9.73 0.75
C GLN A 34 5.57 8.92 1.98
N GLN A 35 6.54 8.70 2.84
CA GLN A 35 6.37 7.94 4.08
C GLN A 35 6.03 8.89 5.23
N PHE A 36 4.86 9.55 5.17
CA PHE A 36 4.40 10.45 6.24
C PHE A 36 4.14 9.72 7.57
N VAL A 37 3.85 8.41 7.50
CA VAL A 37 3.97 7.47 8.62
C VAL A 37 4.76 6.26 8.13
N PRO A 38 5.67 5.70 8.94
CA PRO A 38 6.46 4.54 8.55
C PRO A 38 5.57 3.32 8.27
N GLY A 39 5.77 2.67 7.13
CA GLY A 39 4.97 1.51 6.75
C GLY A 39 3.70 1.85 5.97
N TYR A 40 3.52 3.09 5.53
CA TYR A 40 2.45 3.42 4.60
C TYR A 40 2.60 2.62 3.30
N LEU A 41 1.60 1.81 2.97
CA LEU A 41 1.56 0.93 1.81
C LEU A 41 0.43 1.32 0.86
N LEU A 42 0.58 0.87 -0.38
CA LEU A 42 -0.48 0.87 -1.40
C LEU A 42 -0.67 -0.54 -1.95
N LEU A 43 -1.91 -0.86 -2.33
CA LEU A 43 -2.23 -1.97 -3.22
C LEU A 43 -2.63 -1.41 -4.58
N LEU A 44 -1.91 -1.78 -5.61
CA LEU A 44 -2.13 -1.38 -7.00
C LEU A 44 -2.69 -2.56 -7.78
N PRO A 45 -3.89 -2.46 -8.39
CA PRO A 45 -4.46 -3.58 -9.14
C PRO A 45 -3.67 -3.84 -10.42
N ASP A 46 -3.62 -5.09 -10.82
CA ASP A 46 -3.00 -5.51 -12.08
C ASP A 46 -3.83 -6.61 -12.74
N PRO A 47 -4.54 -6.29 -13.82
CA PRO A 47 -4.48 -5.07 -14.65
C PRO A 47 -5.06 -3.84 -13.94
N VAL A 48 -4.58 -2.66 -14.35
CA VAL A 48 -5.08 -1.37 -13.82
C VAL A 48 -6.50 -1.13 -14.34
N VAL A 49 -7.38 -0.72 -13.43
CA VAL A 49 -8.78 -0.36 -13.71
C VAL A 49 -9.08 1.03 -13.14
N PRO A 50 -10.12 1.72 -13.61
CA PRO A 50 -10.38 3.10 -13.17
C PRO A 50 -10.80 3.19 -11.70
N ASP A 51 -11.58 2.25 -11.20
CA ASP A 51 -12.12 2.27 -9.83
C ASP A 51 -12.50 0.87 -9.34
N LEU A 52 -12.89 0.78 -8.08
CA LEU A 52 -13.26 -0.49 -7.43
C LEU A 52 -14.47 -1.15 -8.10
N ASN A 53 -15.41 -0.35 -8.61
CA ASN A 53 -16.65 -0.86 -9.19
C ASN A 53 -16.47 -1.38 -10.62
N ALA A 54 -15.35 -1.04 -11.27
CA ALA A 54 -14.97 -1.60 -12.56
C ALA A 54 -14.45 -3.07 -12.47
N LEU A 55 -14.12 -3.54 -11.26
CA LEU A 55 -13.78 -4.94 -11.03
C LEU A 55 -15.05 -5.82 -11.02
N THR A 56 -14.92 -7.07 -11.51
CA THR A 56 -15.95 -8.08 -11.28
C THR A 56 -16.13 -8.33 -9.77
N PRO A 57 -17.28 -8.85 -9.30
CA PRO A 57 -17.48 -9.16 -7.89
C PRO A 57 -16.36 -10.04 -7.30
N GLU A 58 -15.89 -11.04 -8.05
CA GLU A 58 -14.82 -11.95 -7.62
C GLU A 58 -13.49 -11.21 -7.47
N ASN A 59 -13.09 -10.43 -8.49
CA ASN A 59 -11.85 -9.66 -8.47
C ASN A 59 -11.89 -8.53 -7.42
N ARG A 60 -13.06 -7.93 -7.21
CA ARG A 60 -13.28 -6.94 -6.15
C ARG A 60 -13.09 -7.56 -4.78
N SER A 61 -13.68 -8.71 -4.54
CA SER A 61 -13.52 -9.47 -3.28
C SER A 61 -12.05 -9.79 -3.03
N GLN A 62 -11.33 -10.24 -4.06
CA GLN A 62 -9.90 -10.53 -3.94
C GLN A 62 -9.07 -9.27 -3.64
N PHE A 63 -9.35 -8.17 -4.31
CA PHE A 63 -8.66 -6.89 -4.09
C PHE A 63 -8.86 -6.39 -2.65
N LEU A 64 -10.09 -6.43 -2.15
CA LEU A 64 -10.41 -6.01 -0.78
C LEU A 64 -9.79 -6.96 0.26
N LEU A 65 -9.75 -8.25 -0.03
CA LEU A 65 -9.09 -9.23 0.83
C LEU A 65 -7.58 -8.97 0.88
N ASP A 66 -6.94 -8.79 -0.26
CA ASP A 66 -5.50 -8.49 -0.32
C ASP A 66 -5.18 -7.19 0.42
N MET A 67 -6.00 -6.15 0.24
CA MET A 67 -5.88 -4.89 0.99
C MET A 67 -5.90 -5.12 2.50
N SER A 68 -6.87 -5.88 3.01
CA SER A 68 -7.00 -6.16 4.45
C SER A 68 -5.83 -6.99 4.97
N ARG A 69 -5.30 -7.92 4.19
CA ARG A 69 -4.14 -8.74 4.56
C ARG A 69 -2.84 -7.96 4.63
N LEU A 70 -2.68 -6.92 3.82
CA LEU A 70 -1.57 -5.98 3.99
C LEU A 70 -1.64 -5.30 5.37
N GLY A 71 -2.83 -4.95 5.81
CA GLY A 71 -3.05 -4.43 7.16
C GLY A 71 -2.74 -5.46 8.24
N ASP A 72 -3.14 -6.72 8.07
CA ASP A 72 -2.80 -7.81 9.02
C ASP A 72 -1.28 -7.95 9.17
N ALA A 73 -0.53 -7.90 8.07
CA ALA A 73 0.93 -7.97 8.10
C ALA A 73 1.52 -6.77 8.86
N LEU A 74 1.05 -5.56 8.60
CA LEU A 74 1.48 -4.36 9.33
C LEU A 74 1.18 -4.46 10.83
N MET A 75 -0.01 -4.95 11.22
CA MET A 75 -0.38 -5.14 12.61
C MET A 75 0.61 -6.07 13.34
N ARG A 76 1.08 -7.11 12.69
CA ARG A 76 2.02 -8.08 13.27
C ARG A 76 3.46 -7.58 13.30
N VAL A 77 3.88 -6.83 12.27
CA VAL A 77 5.28 -6.45 12.08
C VAL A 77 5.61 -5.15 12.80
N SER A 78 4.74 -4.14 12.73
CA SER A 78 5.02 -2.79 13.26
C SER A 78 4.17 -2.38 14.45
N SER A 79 3.23 -3.23 14.87
CA SER A 79 2.38 -3.02 16.05
C SER A 79 1.67 -1.65 16.10
N PRO A 80 1.02 -1.21 15.03
CA PRO A 80 0.24 0.02 15.06
C PRO A 80 -0.99 -0.14 15.97
N ILE A 81 -1.60 0.97 16.37
CA ILE A 81 -2.87 0.94 17.13
C ILE A 81 -4.06 0.63 16.23
N ARG A 82 -3.95 0.90 14.94
CA ARG A 82 -4.96 0.57 13.91
C ARG A 82 -4.40 0.75 12.51
N ILE A 83 -5.11 0.23 11.53
CA ILE A 83 -4.88 0.51 10.12
C ILE A 83 -6.04 1.39 9.60
N ASN A 84 -5.70 2.47 8.90
CA ASN A 84 -6.67 3.20 8.09
C ASN A 84 -6.58 2.70 6.65
N TYR A 85 -7.74 2.44 6.06
CA TYR A 85 -7.86 2.05 4.65
C TYR A 85 -8.61 3.14 3.90
N ALA A 86 -8.16 3.45 2.68
CA ALA A 86 -8.85 4.42 1.85
C ALA A 86 -8.70 4.09 0.36
N ILE A 87 -9.77 4.28 -0.38
CA ILE A 87 -9.82 4.18 -1.84
C ILE A 87 -10.48 5.45 -2.34
N PHE A 88 -9.74 6.23 -3.13
CA PHE A 88 -10.24 7.45 -3.76
C PHE A 88 -10.15 7.32 -5.29
N GLY A 89 -9.78 8.34 -6.00
CA GLY A 89 -9.68 8.36 -7.46
C GLY A 89 -9.92 9.76 -8.00
N ASN A 90 -10.09 10.73 -7.10
CA ASN A 90 -10.43 12.09 -7.47
C ASN A 90 -9.25 12.86 -8.11
N VAL A 91 -8.03 12.57 -7.67
CA VAL A 91 -6.80 13.18 -8.21
C VAL A 91 -6.12 12.24 -9.19
N GLU A 92 -5.97 10.98 -8.83
CA GLU A 92 -5.38 9.93 -9.65
C GLU A 92 -6.50 8.97 -10.08
N PRO A 93 -7.04 9.08 -11.31
CA PRO A 93 -8.24 8.36 -11.72
C PRO A 93 -7.95 6.91 -12.14
N ALA A 94 -7.32 6.16 -11.26
CA ALA A 94 -7.08 4.73 -11.38
C ALA A 94 -7.18 4.11 -9.99
N LEU A 95 -7.70 2.89 -9.91
CA LEU A 95 -7.85 2.18 -8.64
C LEU A 95 -6.50 2.04 -7.94
N HIS A 96 -6.46 2.41 -6.69
CA HIS A 96 -5.39 2.13 -5.74
C HIS A 96 -5.95 2.21 -4.34
N ALA A 97 -5.50 1.32 -3.46
CA ALA A 97 -5.90 1.32 -2.06
C ALA A 97 -4.73 1.78 -1.19
N HIS A 98 -5.02 2.71 -0.28
CA HIS A 98 -4.10 3.16 0.75
C HIS A 98 -4.26 2.28 1.99
N VAL A 99 -3.16 1.77 2.52
CA VAL A 99 -3.10 0.97 3.75
C VAL A 99 -2.14 1.66 4.71
N ILE A 100 -2.67 2.31 5.73
CA ILE A 100 -1.94 3.30 6.51
C ILE A 100 -1.94 2.89 7.99
N PRO A 101 -0.78 2.48 8.53
CA PRO A 101 -0.67 2.19 9.95
C PRO A 101 -0.71 3.50 10.76
N ARG A 102 -1.38 3.46 11.92
CA ARG A 102 -1.46 4.59 12.83
C ARG A 102 -0.81 4.22 14.15
N TYR A 103 0.05 5.09 14.67
CA TYR A 103 0.90 4.79 15.83
C TYR A 103 0.63 5.71 17.00
N ARG A 104 0.84 5.20 18.23
CA ARG A 104 0.84 6.03 19.46
C ARG A 104 1.96 7.08 19.49
N THR A 105 3.01 6.87 18.70
CA THR A 105 4.15 7.77 18.57
C THR A 105 3.91 8.96 17.65
N GLU A 106 2.76 9.00 16.95
CA GLU A 106 2.39 10.17 16.15
C GLU A 106 2.17 11.40 17.06
N PRO A 107 2.37 12.63 16.54
CA PRO A 107 2.06 13.83 17.30
C PRO A 107 0.62 13.79 17.85
N GLU A 108 0.43 14.19 19.11
CA GLU A 108 -0.86 14.08 19.79
C GLU A 108 -2.01 14.70 18.98
N ALA A 109 -1.77 15.87 18.37
CA ALA A 109 -2.76 16.55 17.52
C ALA A 109 -3.15 15.73 16.27
N MET A 110 -2.33 14.78 15.84
CA MET A 110 -2.56 13.96 14.67
C MET A 110 -3.21 12.60 14.96
N GLN A 111 -3.18 12.14 16.22
CA GLN A 111 -3.65 10.80 16.58
C GLN A 111 -5.14 10.57 16.30
N THR A 112 -5.95 11.63 16.35
CA THR A 112 -7.39 11.59 16.07
C THR A 112 -7.75 12.08 14.67
N GLN A 113 -6.77 12.54 13.89
CA GLN A 113 -6.99 13.02 12.54
C GLN A 113 -6.90 11.88 11.52
N HIS A 114 -7.63 12.03 10.39
CA HIS A 114 -7.45 11.12 9.26
C HIS A 114 -6.12 11.42 8.53
N PRO A 115 -5.57 10.47 7.76
CA PRO A 115 -4.24 10.60 7.16
C PRO A 115 -4.04 11.83 6.25
N TRP A 116 -5.10 12.34 5.63
CA TRP A 116 -5.02 13.50 4.75
C TRP A 116 -4.86 14.83 5.50
N ALA A 117 -4.89 14.82 6.83
CA ALA A 117 -4.50 15.97 7.64
C ALA A 117 -2.98 16.18 7.73
N TYR A 118 -2.19 15.18 7.38
CA TYR A 118 -0.72 15.31 7.28
C TYR A 118 -0.32 16.15 6.06
N ASP A 119 0.82 16.85 6.19
CA ASP A 119 1.49 17.46 5.03
C ASP A 119 2.22 16.37 4.23
N TRP A 120 1.59 15.88 3.18
CA TRP A 120 2.18 14.85 2.33
C TRP A 120 3.34 15.37 1.50
N SER A 121 3.32 16.67 1.13
CA SER A 121 4.38 17.27 0.30
C SER A 121 5.70 17.42 1.06
N GLY A 122 5.63 17.66 2.37
CA GLY A 122 6.79 17.76 3.25
C GLY A 122 7.21 16.42 3.88
N ALA A 123 6.49 15.33 3.59
CA ALA A 123 6.80 14.02 4.16
C ALA A 123 8.10 13.43 3.60
N PRO A 124 8.84 12.63 4.41
CA PRO A 124 10.03 11.94 3.93
C PRO A 124 9.72 11.08 2.70
N PRO A 125 10.55 11.11 1.64
CA PRO A 125 10.41 10.20 0.53
C PRO A 125 10.76 8.77 0.97
N PHE A 126 10.26 7.78 0.23
CA PHE A 126 10.66 6.40 0.43
C PHE A 126 12.18 6.25 0.25
N ASP A 127 12.81 5.61 1.22
CA ASP A 127 14.23 5.27 1.22
C ASP A 127 14.37 3.76 1.32
N ALA A 128 14.91 3.13 0.26
CA ALA A 128 15.03 1.68 0.18
C ALA A 128 15.96 1.11 1.26
N ALA A 129 17.05 1.79 1.57
CA ALA A 129 17.99 1.33 2.59
C ALA A 129 17.39 1.43 4.00
N ALA A 130 16.78 2.58 4.32
CA ALA A 130 16.12 2.78 5.60
C ALA A 130 14.91 1.86 5.80
N SER A 131 14.20 1.53 4.72
CA SER A 131 13.01 0.68 4.75
C SER A 131 13.31 -0.82 4.65
N ALA A 132 14.55 -1.21 4.36
CA ALA A 132 14.91 -2.61 4.13
C ALA A 132 14.55 -3.57 5.29
N PRO A 133 14.78 -3.24 6.58
CA PRO A 133 14.37 -4.12 7.67
C PRO A 133 12.86 -4.35 7.73
N LEU A 134 12.09 -3.27 7.58
CA LEU A 134 10.62 -3.34 7.58
C LEU A 134 10.12 -4.12 6.35
N ALA A 135 10.68 -3.86 5.17
CA ALA A 135 10.34 -4.56 3.94
C ALA A 135 10.59 -6.08 4.05
N SER A 136 11.73 -6.47 4.62
CA SER A 136 12.07 -7.88 4.85
C SER A 136 11.06 -8.56 5.79
N SER A 137 10.72 -7.92 6.91
CA SER A 137 9.75 -8.44 7.87
C SER A 137 8.35 -8.54 7.27
N LEU A 138 7.93 -7.52 6.49
CA LEU A 138 6.63 -7.52 5.81
C LEU A 138 6.56 -8.64 4.76
N ARG A 139 7.59 -8.83 3.94
CA ARG A 139 7.63 -9.92 2.96
C ARG A 139 7.51 -11.28 3.61
N ALA A 140 8.22 -11.51 4.72
CA ALA A 140 8.14 -12.76 5.47
C ALA A 140 6.72 -13.01 6.00
N GLU A 141 6.09 -11.99 6.56
CA GLU A 141 4.73 -12.10 7.08
C GLU A 141 3.68 -12.28 5.97
N LEU A 142 3.81 -11.54 4.87
CA LEU A 142 2.94 -11.70 3.71
C LEU A 142 3.05 -13.09 3.07
N ALA A 143 4.26 -13.66 3.06
CA ALA A 143 4.48 -15.03 2.60
C ALA A 143 3.76 -16.05 3.51
N LYS A 144 3.84 -15.88 4.84
CA LYS A 144 3.10 -16.72 5.80
C LYS A 144 1.59 -16.65 5.62
N LEU A 145 1.08 -15.46 5.28
CA LEU A 145 -0.34 -15.25 4.99
C LEU A 145 -0.77 -15.80 3.61
N GLY A 146 0.17 -16.31 2.81
CA GLY A 146 -0.08 -16.78 1.46
C GLY A 146 -0.46 -15.66 0.48
N LEU A 147 -0.11 -14.40 0.79
CA LEU A 147 -0.49 -13.26 -0.01
C LEU A 147 0.44 -13.05 -1.20
N LEU A 148 1.75 -13.26 -1.03
CA LEU A 148 2.72 -13.08 -2.10
C LEU A 148 2.75 -14.30 -3.00
N ARG A 149 2.67 -14.04 -4.31
CA ARG A 149 2.91 -15.04 -5.34
C ARG A 149 4.40 -15.16 -5.62
N THR A 150 4.86 -16.38 -5.82
CA THR A 150 6.21 -16.63 -6.36
C THR A 150 6.31 -16.06 -7.78
N PRO A 151 7.42 -15.41 -8.12
CA PRO A 151 7.64 -14.92 -9.47
C PRO A 151 7.63 -16.04 -10.52
#